data_6a87bd3af449f24d9e9506aed605997a
#
_entry.id   6a87bd3af449f24d9e9506aed605997a
#
_cell.length_a   1.000
_cell.length_b   1.000
_cell.length_c   1.000
_cell.angle_alpha   90.00
_cell.angle_beta   90.00
_cell.angle_gamma   90.00
#
_symmetry.space_group_name_H-M   'P 1'
#
loop_
_entity.id
_entity.type
_entity.pdbx_description
1 polymer ?
#
loop_
_entity_poly.entity_id
_entity_poly.type
_entity_poly.pdbx_seq_one_letter_code
_entity_poly.pdbx_strand_id
1 'polypeptide(L)'
;MMRGLIVLVVGLTAVYLLFAVRSQPLPPHPFFAASDDVLVIAHQGGEGLRPSNTLAAFANAVDLGVDVLETDVHATADGELVLMHDDTVDRTTNGSGSLRQMTLAQVRALDAGYYWTEDDGQSYPYRGQGLTVPTLRELLMAFPDMRFNVEIKQQEPPMAEPLCNLIRELDMGEQMLVASFNEAAIVAFREACPEVATSMVQAEIIPFFALSKLWLGATYQPQVEAIQVPEFRGGIVPWGDLRVVNGRFIRDAQQHNIEFHVWTVNETGDMQRMLDWGVDGIITDRPDRLLELLGR
;
A
#
# COMPACT_ATOMS: atom_id res chain seq x y z
N MET A 1 -10.95 51.42 3.31
CA MET A 1 -11.12 50.01 2.87
C MET A 1 -9.88 49.45 2.19
N MET A 2 -9.32 50.04 1.14
CA MET A 2 -8.16 49.52 0.38
C MET A 2 -6.89 49.29 1.22
N ARG A 3 -6.52 50.19 2.16
CA ARG A 3 -5.37 50.01 3.06
C ARG A 3 -5.53 48.80 4.01
N GLY A 4 -6.73 48.57 4.54
CA GLY A 4 -7.01 47.43 5.42
C GLY A 4 -6.92 46.08 4.67
N LEU A 5 -7.40 46.06 3.41
CA LEU A 5 -7.28 44.84 2.55
C LEU A 5 -5.81 44.53 2.21
N ILE A 6 -5.00 45.55 1.91
CA ILE A 6 -3.57 45.34 1.63
C ILE A 6 -2.85 44.80 2.88
N VAL A 7 -3.10 45.34 4.06
CA VAL A 7 -2.50 44.84 5.32
C VAL A 7 -2.89 43.36 5.57
N LEU A 8 -4.17 43.01 5.34
CA LEU A 8 -4.65 41.65 5.51
C LEU A 8 -3.94 40.68 4.53
N VAL A 9 -3.88 41.05 3.24
CA VAL A 9 -3.22 40.23 2.22
C VAL A 9 -1.73 40.02 2.53
N VAL A 10 -1.02 41.11 2.89
CA VAL A 10 0.41 41.03 3.27
C VAL A 10 0.59 40.14 4.49
N GLY A 11 -0.29 40.29 5.51
CA GLY A 11 -0.24 39.42 6.71
C GLY A 11 -0.47 37.94 6.39
N LEU A 12 -1.49 37.61 5.59
CA LEU A 12 -1.77 36.22 5.17
C LEU A 12 -0.63 35.65 4.32
N THR A 13 -0.07 36.45 3.41
CA THR A 13 1.08 36.02 2.61
C THR A 13 2.32 35.75 3.48
N ALA A 14 2.58 36.60 4.47
CA ALA A 14 3.70 36.41 5.39
C ALA A 14 3.52 35.12 6.23
N VAL A 15 2.30 34.85 6.72
CA VAL A 15 1.97 33.61 7.44
C VAL A 15 2.15 32.39 6.53
N TYR A 16 1.63 32.44 5.30
CA TYR A 16 1.81 31.36 4.32
C TYR A 16 3.30 31.07 4.07
N LEU A 17 4.09 32.11 3.77
CA LEU A 17 5.52 31.96 3.52
C LEU A 17 6.26 31.41 4.73
N LEU A 18 5.88 31.81 5.94
CA LEU A 18 6.48 31.30 7.18
C LEU A 18 6.29 29.79 7.32
N PHE A 19 5.08 29.28 7.04
CA PHE A 19 4.79 27.84 7.11
C PHE A 19 5.44 27.09 5.93
N ALA A 20 5.38 27.63 4.72
CA ALA A 20 5.99 27.02 3.55
C ALA A 20 7.53 26.88 3.66
N VAL A 21 8.23 27.91 4.22
CA VAL A 21 9.68 27.83 4.45
C VAL A 21 10.03 26.84 5.58
N ARG A 22 9.15 26.64 6.55
CA ARG A 22 9.36 25.66 7.62
C ARG A 22 9.07 24.24 7.20
N SER A 23 8.25 24.03 6.18
CA SER A 23 8.01 22.73 5.60
C SER A 23 9.25 22.28 4.84
N GLN A 24 9.90 21.21 5.31
CA GLN A 24 11.06 20.62 4.64
C GLN A 24 10.64 19.29 4.03
N PRO A 25 11.06 18.97 2.80
CA PRO A 25 10.88 17.64 2.24
C PRO A 25 11.54 16.58 3.13
N LEU A 26 10.98 15.38 3.14
CA LEU A 26 11.61 14.24 3.79
C LEU A 26 12.94 13.91 3.10
N PRO A 27 13.92 13.34 3.84
CA PRO A 27 15.09 12.75 3.21
C PRO A 27 14.65 11.57 2.31
N PRO A 28 15.39 11.31 1.21
CA PRO A 28 15.11 10.12 0.41
C PRO A 28 15.23 8.84 1.25
N HIS A 29 14.23 7.95 1.14
CA HIS A 29 14.27 6.64 1.78
C HIS A 29 14.79 5.59 0.79
N PRO A 30 15.66 4.64 1.21
CA PRO A 30 16.25 3.63 0.33
C PRO A 30 15.21 2.80 -0.45
N PHE A 31 14.07 2.53 0.14
CA PHE A 31 12.97 1.81 -0.51
C PHE A 31 12.58 2.41 -1.87
N PHE A 32 12.61 3.73 -2.02
CA PHE A 32 12.20 4.45 -3.23
C PHE A 32 13.37 4.82 -4.14
N ALA A 33 14.60 4.77 -3.64
CA ALA A 33 15.78 5.26 -4.35
C ALA A 33 16.20 4.38 -5.56
N ALA A 34 15.59 3.22 -5.74
CA ALA A 34 16.02 2.24 -6.74
C ALA A 34 15.55 2.52 -8.17
N SER A 35 14.62 3.46 -8.41
CA SER A 35 14.07 3.73 -9.75
C SER A 35 13.51 5.15 -9.84
N ASP A 36 13.79 5.83 -10.95
CA ASP A 36 13.10 7.07 -11.36
C ASP A 36 11.80 6.77 -12.14
N ASP A 37 11.51 5.49 -12.39
CA ASP A 37 10.33 5.01 -13.12
C ASP A 37 9.16 4.74 -12.16
N VAL A 38 7.93 4.76 -12.71
CA VAL A 38 6.72 4.42 -11.95
C VAL A 38 6.79 2.99 -11.44
N LEU A 39 6.56 2.80 -10.14
CA LEU A 39 6.59 1.49 -9.50
C LEU A 39 5.39 0.62 -9.92
N VAL A 40 5.68 -0.56 -10.43
CA VAL A 40 4.70 -1.62 -10.65
C VAL A 40 4.59 -2.44 -9.37
N ILE A 41 3.48 -2.26 -8.64
CA ILE A 41 3.24 -2.90 -7.34
C ILE A 41 2.18 -3.99 -7.53
N ALA A 42 2.58 -5.25 -7.41
CA ALA A 42 1.70 -6.40 -7.61
C ALA A 42 0.83 -6.64 -6.36
N HIS A 43 -0.44 -6.20 -6.42
CA HIS A 43 -1.42 -6.36 -5.34
C HIS A 43 -1.67 -7.83 -5.03
N GLN A 44 -1.39 -8.26 -3.80
CA GLN A 44 -1.48 -9.66 -3.34
C GLN A 44 -0.71 -10.65 -4.24
N GLY A 45 0.38 -10.18 -4.88
CA GLY A 45 1.14 -10.93 -5.86
C GLY A 45 0.55 -10.94 -7.28
N GLY A 46 -0.44 -10.10 -7.59
CA GLY A 46 -1.15 -10.06 -8.87
C GLY A 46 -2.37 -10.99 -8.87
N GLU A 47 -3.35 -10.73 -8.02
CA GLU A 47 -4.56 -11.55 -7.80
C GLU A 47 -5.33 -11.85 -9.11
N GLY A 48 -5.28 -10.94 -10.08
CA GLY A 48 -5.91 -11.13 -11.38
C GLY A 48 -5.25 -12.18 -12.28
N LEU A 49 -4.09 -12.71 -11.88
CA LEU A 49 -3.31 -13.68 -12.66
C LEU A 49 -3.10 -15.01 -11.93
N ARG A 50 -3.07 -14.98 -10.60
CA ARG A 50 -2.81 -16.15 -9.74
C ARG A 50 -3.57 -16.02 -8.41
N PRO A 51 -3.76 -17.14 -7.66
CA PRO A 51 -4.40 -17.07 -6.34
C PRO A 51 -3.68 -16.09 -5.40
N SER A 52 -4.43 -15.11 -4.89
CA SER A 52 -3.93 -14.01 -4.07
C SER A 52 -3.15 -14.48 -2.84
N ASN A 53 -2.13 -13.71 -2.47
CA ASN A 53 -1.32 -13.96 -1.27
C ASN A 53 -0.71 -15.38 -1.19
N THR A 54 -0.38 -15.99 -2.34
CA THR A 54 0.32 -17.28 -2.43
C THR A 54 1.71 -17.13 -3.00
N LEU A 55 2.65 -18.03 -2.65
CA LEU A 55 3.98 -18.03 -3.24
C LEU A 55 3.95 -18.19 -4.77
N ALA A 56 2.94 -18.85 -5.32
CA ALA A 56 2.73 -18.96 -6.76
C ALA A 56 2.39 -17.63 -7.42
N ALA A 57 1.60 -16.76 -6.76
CA ALA A 57 1.30 -15.42 -7.23
C ALA A 57 2.56 -14.54 -7.21
N PHE A 58 3.30 -14.55 -6.10
CA PHE A 58 4.53 -13.77 -5.97
C PHE A 58 5.63 -14.21 -6.95
N ALA A 59 5.81 -15.53 -7.15
CA ALA A 59 6.74 -16.02 -8.14
C ALA A 59 6.38 -15.53 -9.56
N ASN A 60 5.09 -15.60 -9.94
CA ASN A 60 4.62 -15.07 -11.21
C ASN A 60 4.86 -13.56 -11.34
N ALA A 61 4.64 -12.79 -10.28
CA ALA A 61 4.89 -11.34 -10.28
C ALA A 61 6.39 -11.02 -10.47
N VAL A 62 7.28 -11.76 -9.80
CA VAL A 62 8.73 -11.64 -9.96
C VAL A 62 9.16 -12.01 -11.39
N ASP A 63 8.63 -13.11 -11.94
CA ASP A 63 8.91 -13.53 -13.32
C ASP A 63 8.46 -12.50 -14.36
N LEU A 64 7.39 -11.75 -14.10
CA LEU A 64 6.93 -10.65 -14.93
C LEU A 64 7.85 -9.41 -14.84
N GLY A 65 8.63 -9.25 -13.78
CA GLY A 65 9.53 -8.12 -13.56
C GLY A 65 8.88 -6.93 -12.87
N VAL A 66 7.98 -7.18 -11.90
CA VAL A 66 7.41 -6.12 -11.04
C VAL A 66 8.47 -5.51 -10.12
N ASP A 67 8.23 -4.30 -9.65
CA ASP A 67 9.17 -3.59 -8.77
C ASP A 67 8.94 -3.89 -7.30
N VAL A 68 7.69 -4.13 -6.89
CA VAL A 68 7.28 -4.33 -5.50
C VAL A 68 6.23 -5.43 -5.41
N LEU A 69 6.38 -6.31 -4.45
CA LEU A 69 5.36 -7.29 -4.06
C LEU A 69 4.52 -6.71 -2.92
N GLU A 70 3.22 -6.57 -3.15
CA GLU A 70 2.30 -6.13 -2.10
C GLU A 70 1.60 -7.34 -1.50
N THR A 71 1.40 -7.30 -0.16
CA THR A 71 0.76 -8.38 0.60
C THR A 71 0.10 -7.89 1.88
N ASP A 72 -0.88 -8.64 2.34
CA ASP A 72 -1.65 -8.41 3.56
C ASP A 72 -1.23 -9.39 4.65
N VAL A 73 -1.08 -8.93 5.88
CA VAL A 73 -0.60 -9.78 6.98
C VAL A 73 -1.56 -9.79 8.15
N HIS A 74 -1.84 -11.00 8.62
CA HIS A 74 -2.52 -11.30 9.88
C HIS A 74 -1.66 -12.16 10.79
N ALA A 75 -1.94 -12.16 12.10
CA ALA A 75 -1.37 -13.10 13.05
C ALA A 75 -2.36 -14.23 13.35
N THR A 76 -1.86 -15.46 13.33
CA THR A 76 -2.59 -16.66 13.79
C THR A 76 -2.75 -16.69 15.30
N ALA A 77 -3.55 -17.65 15.82
CA ALA A 77 -3.73 -17.84 17.27
C ALA A 77 -2.43 -18.17 18.03
N ASP A 78 -1.46 -18.77 17.35
CA ASP A 78 -0.12 -19.09 17.89
C ASP A 78 0.93 -18.03 17.53
N GLY A 79 0.52 -16.87 16.98
CA GLY A 79 1.34 -15.69 16.78
C GLY A 79 2.17 -15.66 15.50
N GLU A 80 1.96 -16.57 14.56
CA GLU A 80 2.66 -16.60 13.28
C GLU A 80 2.05 -15.57 12.31
N LEU A 81 2.92 -14.83 11.60
CA LEU A 81 2.50 -13.87 10.60
C LEU A 81 2.23 -14.58 9.28
N VAL A 82 0.97 -14.59 8.84
CA VAL A 82 0.51 -15.26 7.61
C VAL A 82 -0.10 -14.28 6.63
N LEU A 83 -0.08 -14.65 5.33
CA LEU A 83 -0.51 -13.79 4.25
C LEU A 83 -2.00 -14.03 3.96
N MET A 84 -2.84 -13.05 4.26
CA MET A 84 -4.27 -13.10 4.00
C MET A 84 -4.85 -11.68 4.03
N HIS A 85 -5.76 -11.38 3.10
CA HIS A 85 -6.45 -10.08 3.08
C HIS A 85 -7.58 -10.00 4.10
N ASP A 86 -8.42 -11.03 4.15
CA ASP A 86 -9.65 -11.03 4.94
C ASP A 86 -9.40 -11.52 6.37
N ASP A 87 -10.25 -11.10 7.32
CA ASP A 87 -10.25 -11.61 8.70
C ASP A 87 -10.60 -13.10 8.79
N THR A 88 -11.18 -13.66 7.72
CA THR A 88 -11.61 -15.07 7.64
C THR A 88 -10.99 -15.75 6.42
N VAL A 89 -10.90 -17.09 6.50
CA VAL A 89 -10.31 -17.90 5.43
C VAL A 89 -11.31 -18.27 4.32
N ASP A 90 -12.56 -17.85 4.42
CA ASP A 90 -13.70 -18.37 3.64
C ASP A 90 -13.63 -18.02 2.14
N ARG A 91 -13.17 -16.81 1.77
CA ARG A 91 -13.21 -16.33 0.38
C ARG A 91 -12.19 -17.03 -0.51
N THR A 92 -11.00 -17.29 0.00
CA THR A 92 -9.88 -17.74 -0.82
C THR A 92 -9.50 -19.20 -0.61
N THR A 93 -9.99 -19.84 0.48
CA THR A 93 -9.65 -21.23 0.82
C THR A 93 -10.85 -22.14 0.92
N ASN A 94 -10.62 -23.44 1.00
CA ASN A 94 -11.64 -24.44 1.29
C ASN A 94 -12.04 -24.52 2.78
N GLY A 95 -11.52 -23.64 3.63
CA GLY A 95 -11.84 -23.56 5.05
C GLY A 95 -12.95 -22.56 5.36
N SER A 96 -13.25 -22.39 6.65
CA SER A 96 -14.23 -21.43 7.13
C SER A 96 -13.86 -20.95 8.53
N GLY A 97 -14.08 -19.66 8.81
CA GLY A 97 -13.92 -19.05 10.12
C GLY A 97 -12.79 -18.05 10.24
N SER A 98 -12.62 -17.50 11.44
CA SER A 98 -11.68 -16.40 11.70
C SER A 98 -10.24 -16.91 11.74
N LEU A 99 -9.38 -16.31 10.92
CA LEU A 99 -7.95 -16.65 10.82
C LEU A 99 -7.24 -16.49 12.17
N ARG A 100 -7.50 -15.43 12.93
CA ARG A 100 -6.90 -15.19 14.25
C ARG A 100 -7.26 -16.22 15.33
N GLN A 101 -8.23 -17.10 15.06
CA GLN A 101 -8.61 -18.22 15.97
C GLN A 101 -7.98 -19.55 15.52
N MET A 102 -7.27 -19.57 14.38
CA MET A 102 -6.61 -20.75 13.86
C MET A 102 -5.11 -20.71 14.17
N THR A 103 -4.54 -21.88 14.45
CA THR A 103 -3.07 -22.03 14.50
C THR A 103 -2.49 -22.07 13.09
N LEU A 104 -1.19 -21.82 12.95
CA LEU A 104 -0.49 -21.96 11.66
C LEU A 104 -0.72 -23.35 11.03
N ALA A 105 -0.69 -24.41 11.85
CA ALA A 105 -0.93 -25.77 11.36
C ALA A 105 -2.33 -25.94 10.75
N GLN A 106 -3.36 -25.30 11.33
CA GLN A 106 -4.72 -25.32 10.79
C GLN A 106 -4.83 -24.50 9.50
N VAL A 107 -4.22 -23.32 9.46
CA VAL A 107 -4.21 -22.47 8.27
C VAL A 107 -3.48 -23.14 7.11
N ARG A 108 -2.35 -23.80 7.35
CA ARG A 108 -1.59 -24.55 6.32
C ARG A 108 -2.29 -25.78 5.78
N ALA A 109 -3.27 -26.31 6.49
CA ALA A 109 -4.08 -27.42 5.99
C ALA A 109 -5.13 -27.00 4.95
N LEU A 110 -5.30 -25.70 4.74
CA LEU A 110 -6.26 -25.14 3.79
C LEU A 110 -5.65 -25.04 2.38
N ASP A 111 -6.52 -25.21 1.38
CA ASP A 111 -6.18 -25.00 -0.03
C ASP A 111 -6.41 -23.54 -0.41
N ALA A 112 -5.33 -22.78 -0.56
CA ALA A 112 -5.36 -21.35 -0.91
C ALA A 112 -5.65 -21.08 -2.40
N GLY A 113 -5.69 -22.12 -3.23
CA GLY A 113 -6.09 -22.04 -4.64
C GLY A 113 -7.54 -22.41 -4.91
N TYR A 114 -8.34 -22.69 -3.85
CA TYR A 114 -9.59 -23.40 -3.98
C TYR A 114 -10.66 -22.67 -4.80
N TYR A 115 -10.79 -21.36 -4.65
CA TYR A 115 -11.80 -20.55 -5.31
C TYR A 115 -11.28 -19.66 -6.44
N TRP A 116 -9.97 -19.64 -6.67
CA TRP A 116 -9.44 -18.80 -7.74
C TRP A 116 -9.84 -19.29 -9.13
N THR A 117 -10.26 -18.36 -10.00
CA THR A 117 -10.79 -18.61 -11.34
C THR A 117 -10.45 -17.45 -12.28
N GLU A 118 -10.20 -17.72 -13.53
CA GLU A 118 -10.04 -16.72 -14.60
C GLU A 118 -11.32 -16.52 -15.43
N ASP A 119 -12.32 -17.39 -15.25
CA ASP A 119 -13.46 -17.55 -16.15
C ASP A 119 -14.81 -17.49 -15.41
N ASP A 120 -14.92 -16.66 -14.40
CA ASP A 120 -16.13 -16.43 -13.60
C ASP A 120 -16.70 -17.72 -12.97
N GLY A 121 -15.80 -18.62 -12.54
CA GLY A 121 -16.18 -19.84 -11.83
C GLY A 121 -16.50 -21.04 -12.71
N GLN A 122 -16.19 -21.00 -14.00
CA GLN A 122 -16.37 -22.14 -14.88
C GLN A 122 -15.28 -23.19 -14.65
N SER A 123 -14.06 -22.75 -14.27
CA SER A 123 -12.96 -23.63 -13.90
C SER A 123 -12.18 -23.11 -12.69
N TYR A 124 -11.50 -24.01 -12.00
CA TYR A 124 -10.68 -23.72 -10.83
C TYR A 124 -9.31 -24.40 -10.95
N PRO A 125 -8.40 -23.83 -11.74
CA PRO A 125 -7.17 -24.50 -12.15
C PRO A 125 -6.19 -24.76 -11.01
N TYR A 126 -6.30 -24.05 -9.89
CA TYR A 126 -5.43 -24.21 -8.72
C TYR A 126 -6.01 -25.05 -7.60
N ARG A 127 -7.29 -25.45 -7.71
CA ARG A 127 -7.95 -26.28 -6.70
C ARG A 127 -7.26 -27.65 -6.59
N GLY A 128 -6.86 -28.02 -5.38
CA GLY A 128 -6.21 -29.28 -5.10
C GLY A 128 -4.77 -29.39 -5.63
N GLN A 129 -4.15 -28.26 -6.00
CA GLN A 129 -2.76 -28.23 -6.47
C GLN A 129 -1.74 -28.09 -5.33
N GLY A 130 -2.18 -28.11 -4.06
CA GLY A 130 -1.30 -28.05 -2.90
C GLY A 130 -0.82 -26.63 -2.56
N LEU A 131 -1.50 -25.58 -3.05
CA LEU A 131 -1.22 -24.22 -2.64
C LEU A 131 -1.73 -24.02 -1.21
N THR A 132 -0.85 -23.53 -0.35
CA THR A 132 -1.18 -23.22 1.05
C THR A 132 -1.06 -21.73 1.32
N VAL A 133 -1.66 -21.24 2.41
CA VAL A 133 -1.43 -19.90 2.91
C VAL A 133 -0.01 -19.81 3.46
N PRO A 134 0.86 -18.96 2.90
CA PRO A 134 2.25 -18.85 3.35
C PRO A 134 2.37 -17.95 4.58
N THR A 135 3.47 -18.08 5.30
CA THR A 135 3.91 -17.09 6.29
C THR A 135 4.63 -15.93 5.60
N LEU A 136 4.64 -14.76 6.26
CA LEU A 136 5.44 -13.63 5.78
C LEU A 136 6.94 -14.00 5.70
N ARG A 137 7.45 -14.76 6.66
CA ARG A 137 8.83 -15.28 6.64
C ARG A 137 9.12 -16.07 5.37
N GLU A 138 8.23 -16.95 4.98
CA GLU A 138 8.39 -17.75 3.74
C GLU A 138 8.44 -16.87 2.50
N LEU A 139 7.59 -15.84 2.41
CA LEU A 139 7.61 -14.88 1.32
C LEU A 139 8.94 -14.13 1.26
N LEU A 140 9.37 -13.52 2.38
CA LEU A 140 10.59 -12.72 2.43
C LEU A 140 11.85 -13.55 2.11
N MET A 141 11.90 -14.79 2.60
CA MET A 141 13.01 -15.71 2.31
C MET A 141 13.00 -16.25 0.87
N ALA A 142 11.82 -16.36 0.24
CA ALA A 142 11.73 -16.83 -1.14
C ALA A 142 12.19 -15.77 -2.15
N PHE A 143 12.05 -14.48 -1.82
CA PHE A 143 12.36 -13.37 -2.73
C PHE A 143 13.18 -12.27 -2.03
N PRO A 144 14.39 -12.60 -1.54
CA PRO A 144 15.19 -11.71 -0.68
C PRO A 144 15.65 -10.41 -1.36
N ASP A 145 15.67 -10.37 -2.68
CA ASP A 145 16.10 -9.20 -3.46
C ASP A 145 14.92 -8.27 -3.84
N MET A 146 13.69 -8.65 -3.49
CA MET A 146 12.49 -7.86 -3.81
C MET A 146 12.19 -6.80 -2.76
N ARG A 147 11.48 -5.75 -3.17
CA ARG A 147 10.83 -4.80 -2.27
C ARG A 147 9.42 -5.28 -1.94
N PHE A 148 8.98 -4.98 -0.71
CA PHE A 148 7.67 -5.42 -0.22
C PHE A 148 6.87 -4.25 0.33
N ASN A 149 5.60 -4.17 -0.07
CA ASN A 149 4.58 -3.33 0.57
C ASN A 149 3.70 -4.23 1.43
N VAL A 150 3.79 -4.10 2.75
CA VAL A 150 3.10 -4.99 3.70
C VAL A 150 2.00 -4.24 4.43
N GLU A 151 0.75 -4.66 4.26
CA GLU A 151 -0.38 -4.09 5.01
C GLU A 151 -0.64 -4.87 6.30
N ILE A 152 -0.59 -4.18 7.43
CA ILE A 152 -1.04 -4.73 8.72
C ILE A 152 -2.57 -4.67 8.77
N LYS A 153 -3.24 -5.83 8.73
CA LYS A 153 -4.71 -5.94 8.70
C LYS A 153 -5.37 -5.89 10.06
N GLN A 154 -4.66 -6.28 11.12
CA GLN A 154 -5.26 -6.40 12.46
C GLN A 154 -4.50 -5.60 13.51
N GLN A 155 -5.22 -5.21 14.57
CA GLN A 155 -4.65 -4.59 15.76
C GLN A 155 -4.48 -5.60 16.92
N GLU A 156 -5.38 -6.56 17.02
CA GLU A 156 -5.40 -7.55 18.09
C GLU A 156 -5.42 -9.00 17.54
N PRO A 157 -4.45 -9.84 17.93
CA PRO A 157 -3.27 -9.50 18.74
C PRO A 157 -2.34 -8.50 18.03
N PRO A 158 -1.53 -7.71 18.79
CA PRO A 158 -0.63 -6.70 18.21
C PRO A 158 0.43 -7.35 17.32
N MET A 159 0.68 -6.73 16.16
CA MET A 159 1.64 -7.25 15.16
C MET A 159 2.89 -6.38 14.99
N ALA A 160 2.91 -5.18 15.58
CA ALA A 160 3.97 -4.20 15.37
C ALA A 160 5.36 -4.76 15.73
N GLU A 161 5.55 -5.26 16.96
CA GLU A 161 6.82 -5.85 17.40
C GLU A 161 7.19 -7.15 16.65
N PRO A 162 6.29 -8.15 16.50
CA PRO A 162 6.58 -9.34 15.72
C PRO A 162 7.01 -9.05 14.28
N LEU A 163 6.33 -8.13 13.61
CA LEU A 163 6.68 -7.71 12.24
C LEU A 163 8.05 -7.02 12.21
N CYS A 164 8.28 -6.04 13.10
CA CYS A 164 9.57 -5.35 13.18
C CYS A 164 10.73 -6.30 13.46
N ASN A 165 10.55 -7.23 14.39
CA ASN A 165 11.57 -8.22 14.73
C ASN A 165 11.91 -9.12 13.52
N LEU A 166 10.90 -9.54 12.76
CA LEU A 166 11.11 -10.32 11.54
C LEU A 166 11.88 -9.53 10.48
N ILE A 167 11.52 -8.25 10.25
CA ILE A 167 12.20 -7.36 9.30
C ILE A 167 13.68 -7.20 9.69
N ARG A 168 13.97 -6.96 10.97
CA ARG A 168 15.36 -6.82 11.49
C ARG A 168 16.13 -8.13 11.42
N GLU A 169 15.52 -9.25 11.77
CA GLU A 169 16.14 -10.57 11.70
C GLU A 169 16.63 -10.91 10.29
N LEU A 170 15.84 -10.51 9.26
CA LEU A 170 16.15 -10.77 7.86
C LEU A 170 16.92 -9.62 7.19
N ASP A 171 17.24 -8.54 7.92
CA ASP A 171 17.94 -7.34 7.42
C ASP A 171 17.25 -6.70 6.20
N MET A 172 15.91 -6.59 6.25
CA MET A 172 15.09 -6.12 5.12
C MET A 172 14.50 -4.73 5.31
N GLY A 173 15.00 -3.94 6.27
CA GLY A 173 14.43 -2.62 6.60
C GLY A 173 14.36 -1.66 5.41
N GLU A 174 15.36 -1.64 4.55
CA GLU A 174 15.42 -0.78 3.36
C GLU A 174 14.52 -1.26 2.20
N GLN A 175 14.05 -2.51 2.26
CA GLN A 175 13.20 -3.14 1.24
C GLN A 175 11.73 -3.18 1.63
N MET A 176 11.36 -2.59 2.79
CA MET A 176 9.99 -2.66 3.32
C MET A 176 9.32 -1.29 3.31
N LEU A 177 8.06 -1.28 2.85
CA LEU A 177 7.08 -0.23 3.07
C LEU A 177 5.91 -0.84 3.84
N VAL A 178 5.57 -0.29 5.01
CA VAL A 178 4.48 -0.83 5.82
C VAL A 178 3.29 0.11 5.81
N ALA A 179 2.11 -0.45 5.58
CA ALA A 179 0.83 0.24 5.53
C ALA A 179 -0.16 -0.35 6.54
N SER A 180 -1.17 0.42 6.91
CA SER A 180 -2.36 -0.08 7.60
C SER A 180 -3.51 0.91 7.48
N PHE A 181 -4.74 0.42 7.37
CA PHE A 181 -5.94 1.24 7.58
C PHE A 181 -6.23 1.46 9.07
N ASN A 182 -5.62 0.67 9.95
CA ASN A 182 -5.74 0.81 11.40
C ASN A 182 -4.68 1.78 11.92
N GLU A 183 -5.10 2.98 12.32
CA GLU A 183 -4.21 4.02 12.83
C GLU A 183 -3.39 3.56 14.05
N ALA A 184 -4.01 2.84 14.98
CA ALA A 184 -3.29 2.37 16.16
C ALA A 184 -2.21 1.32 15.81
N ALA A 185 -2.46 0.46 14.82
CA ALA A 185 -1.49 -0.53 14.36
C ALA A 185 -0.27 0.13 13.70
N ILE A 186 -0.48 1.13 12.83
CA ILE A 186 0.63 1.79 12.15
C ILE A 186 1.43 2.70 13.08
N VAL A 187 0.77 3.39 14.03
CA VAL A 187 1.47 4.20 15.04
C VAL A 187 2.37 3.30 15.90
N ALA A 188 1.83 2.17 16.39
CA ALA A 188 2.62 1.20 17.15
C ALA A 188 3.79 0.63 16.32
N PHE A 189 3.59 0.40 15.03
CA PHE A 189 4.66 -0.07 14.14
C PHE A 189 5.76 0.98 13.98
N ARG A 190 5.43 2.25 13.73
CA ARG A 190 6.40 3.36 13.62
C ARG A 190 7.21 3.55 14.90
N GLU A 191 6.60 3.33 16.07
CA GLU A 191 7.30 3.38 17.36
C GLU A 191 8.28 2.21 17.52
N ALA A 192 7.89 1.00 17.09
CA ALA A 192 8.72 -0.20 17.18
C ALA A 192 9.84 -0.23 16.13
N CYS A 193 9.58 0.29 14.93
CA CYS A 193 10.41 0.15 13.74
C CYS A 193 10.59 1.48 12.98
N PRO A 194 11.17 2.52 13.59
CA PRO A 194 11.26 3.86 13.00
C PRO A 194 12.16 3.95 11.77
N GLU A 195 12.95 2.92 11.49
CA GLU A 195 13.82 2.84 10.32
C GLU A 195 13.13 2.34 9.05
N VAL A 196 11.88 1.86 9.14
CA VAL A 196 11.13 1.31 8.01
C VAL A 196 10.16 2.34 7.45
N ALA A 197 10.12 2.48 6.12
CA ALA A 197 9.18 3.37 5.46
C ALA A 197 7.72 3.00 5.76
N THR A 198 6.86 4.00 5.91
CA THR A 198 5.43 3.78 6.16
C THR A 198 4.55 4.65 5.27
N SER A 199 3.32 4.20 5.02
CA SER A 199 2.32 5.01 4.34
C SER A 199 1.40 5.76 5.31
N MET A 200 0.82 6.87 4.82
CA MET A 200 -0.15 7.68 5.57
C MET A 200 -1.43 6.91 5.86
N VAL A 201 -1.95 7.12 7.06
CA VAL A 201 -3.33 6.75 7.39
C VAL A 201 -4.33 7.84 7.00
N GLN A 202 -5.61 7.50 6.99
CA GLN A 202 -6.68 8.43 6.60
C GLN A 202 -6.64 9.75 7.40
N ALA A 203 -6.33 9.69 8.70
CA ALA A 203 -6.24 10.88 9.57
C ALA A 203 -5.12 11.85 9.14
N GLU A 204 -4.06 11.34 8.50
CA GLU A 204 -2.95 12.14 7.96
C GLU A 204 -3.25 12.64 6.53
N ILE A 205 -3.90 11.80 5.71
CA ILE A 205 -4.25 12.14 4.33
C ILE A 205 -5.27 13.28 4.25
N ILE A 206 -6.32 13.26 5.10
CA ILE A 206 -7.42 14.24 5.03
C ILE A 206 -6.93 15.68 5.18
N PRO A 207 -6.13 16.07 6.21
CA PRO A 207 -5.64 17.44 6.34
C PRO A 207 -4.71 17.82 5.19
N PHE A 208 -3.83 16.93 4.71
CA PHE A 208 -2.97 17.22 3.58
C PHE A 208 -3.76 17.44 2.29
N PHE A 209 -4.74 16.58 2.01
CA PHE A 209 -5.64 16.74 0.87
C PHE A 209 -6.41 18.07 0.94
N ALA A 210 -6.90 18.46 2.12
CA ALA A 210 -7.59 19.73 2.31
C ALA A 210 -6.65 20.94 2.04
N LEU A 211 -5.42 20.90 2.53
CA LEU A 211 -4.40 21.90 2.23
C LEU A 211 -4.13 21.99 0.72
N SER A 212 -3.97 20.86 0.05
CA SER A 212 -3.79 20.80 -1.41
C SER A 212 -4.97 21.43 -2.15
N LYS A 213 -6.22 21.13 -1.76
CA LYS A 213 -7.42 21.75 -2.37
C LYS A 213 -7.48 23.27 -2.18
N LEU A 214 -6.93 23.77 -1.09
CA LEU A 214 -6.87 25.21 -0.77
C LEU A 214 -5.63 25.92 -1.32
N TRP A 215 -4.78 25.27 -2.12
CA TRP A 215 -3.47 25.78 -2.62
C TRP A 215 -2.47 26.05 -1.50
N LEU A 216 -2.63 25.38 -0.38
CA LEU A 216 -1.75 25.48 0.79
C LEU A 216 -0.86 24.24 0.96
N GLY A 217 -0.78 23.35 -0.03
CA GLY A 217 0.00 22.10 0.03
C GLY A 217 1.44 22.31 0.49
N ALA A 218 2.10 23.38 0.02
CA ALA A 218 3.47 23.72 0.42
C ALA A 218 3.65 24.00 1.92
N THR A 219 2.58 24.16 2.70
CA THR A 219 2.65 24.38 4.16
C THR A 219 2.52 23.09 4.96
N TYR A 220 2.31 21.95 4.30
CA TYR A 220 2.22 20.65 4.96
C TYR A 220 3.56 20.26 5.58
N GLN A 221 3.52 19.60 6.73
CA GLN A 221 4.71 19.10 7.44
C GLN A 221 4.75 17.57 7.27
N PRO A 222 5.56 17.02 6.34
CA PRO A 222 5.57 15.60 6.09
C PRO A 222 6.13 14.82 7.30
N GLN A 223 5.57 13.64 7.55
CA GLN A 223 5.95 12.77 8.67
C GLN A 223 6.26 11.33 8.19
N VAL A 224 5.80 10.96 7.01
CA VAL A 224 5.87 9.60 6.47
C VAL A 224 6.07 9.63 4.96
N GLU A 225 6.58 8.54 4.42
CA GLU A 225 7.24 8.49 3.11
C GLU A 225 6.26 8.27 1.94
N ALA A 226 5.06 7.72 2.19
CA ALA A 226 4.14 7.39 1.10
C ALA A 226 2.68 7.74 1.39
N ILE A 227 1.93 8.04 0.33
CA ILE A 227 0.46 8.10 0.29
C ILE A 227 -0.03 6.94 -0.58
N GLN A 228 -0.96 6.14 -0.07
CA GLN A 228 -1.62 5.07 -0.81
C GLN A 228 -3.14 5.28 -0.77
N VAL A 229 -3.73 5.64 -1.92
CA VAL A 229 -5.15 6.05 -1.99
C VAL A 229 -5.87 5.45 -3.19
N PRO A 230 -7.20 5.21 -3.10
CA PRO A 230 -8.01 4.91 -4.27
C PRO A 230 -8.22 6.18 -5.11
N GLU A 231 -8.45 6.03 -6.43
CA GLU A 231 -8.79 7.19 -7.27
C GLU A 231 -10.03 7.91 -6.76
N PHE A 232 -11.05 7.15 -6.38
CA PHE A 232 -12.32 7.67 -5.88
C PHE A 232 -12.64 7.14 -4.49
N ARG A 233 -13.21 7.98 -3.65
CA ARG A 233 -13.73 7.62 -2.32
C ARG A 233 -15.22 7.88 -2.26
N GLY A 234 -16.01 6.81 -2.10
CA GLY A 234 -17.46 6.88 -1.91
C GLY A 234 -17.88 7.38 -0.53
N GLY A 235 -19.13 7.83 -0.42
CA GLY A 235 -19.75 8.15 0.87
C GLY A 235 -19.28 9.43 1.57
N ILE A 236 -18.38 10.21 0.96
CA ILE A 236 -17.87 11.47 1.54
C ILE A 236 -18.77 12.66 1.16
N VAL A 237 -19.28 12.66 -0.07
CA VAL A 237 -20.14 13.75 -0.57
C VAL A 237 -21.53 13.20 -0.97
N PRO A 238 -22.61 13.96 -0.70
CA PRO A 238 -23.99 13.47 -0.97
C PRO A 238 -24.30 13.25 -2.43
N TRP A 239 -23.52 13.82 -3.35
CA TRP A 239 -23.78 13.82 -4.81
C TRP A 239 -22.90 12.87 -5.60
N GLY A 240 -22.12 11.99 -4.94
CA GLY A 240 -21.29 10.99 -5.64
C GLY A 240 -19.97 10.72 -4.95
N ASP A 241 -19.04 10.11 -5.68
CA ASP A 241 -17.73 9.77 -5.20
C ASP A 241 -16.77 10.98 -5.27
N LEU A 242 -16.01 11.18 -4.21
CA LEU A 242 -14.96 12.19 -4.22
C LEU A 242 -13.74 11.66 -4.95
N ARG A 243 -13.30 12.37 -6.01
CA ARG A 243 -12.02 12.09 -6.65
C ARG A 243 -10.88 12.58 -5.74
N VAL A 244 -10.13 11.63 -5.19
CA VAL A 244 -8.97 11.90 -4.32
C VAL A 244 -7.74 12.19 -5.18
N VAL A 245 -7.46 11.34 -6.15
CA VAL A 245 -6.28 11.44 -7.03
C VAL A 245 -6.47 12.56 -8.04
N ASN A 246 -5.51 13.47 -8.11
CA ASN A 246 -5.43 14.54 -9.09
C ASN A 246 -4.01 15.10 -9.16
N GLY A 247 -3.61 15.63 -10.32
CA GLY A 247 -2.24 16.06 -10.57
C GLY A 247 -1.71 17.17 -9.64
N ARG A 248 -2.56 17.92 -8.92
CA ARG A 248 -2.09 18.87 -7.91
C ARG A 248 -1.68 18.14 -6.65
N PHE A 249 -2.52 17.26 -6.14
CA PHE A 249 -2.24 16.53 -4.90
C PHE A 249 -0.99 15.65 -5.03
N ILE A 250 -0.81 15.04 -6.21
CA ILE A 250 0.42 14.31 -6.56
C ILE A 250 1.63 15.25 -6.49
N ARG A 251 1.61 16.39 -7.19
CA ARG A 251 2.74 17.34 -7.15
C ARG A 251 3.01 17.91 -5.75
N ASP A 252 1.95 18.18 -4.97
CA ASP A 252 2.12 18.64 -3.58
C ASP A 252 2.82 17.56 -2.73
N ALA A 253 2.50 16.26 -2.91
CA ALA A 253 3.17 15.15 -2.25
C ALA A 253 4.65 15.05 -2.68
N GLN A 254 4.92 15.06 -3.99
CA GLN A 254 6.28 14.99 -4.55
C GLN A 254 7.16 16.15 -4.11
N GLN A 255 6.61 17.37 -3.94
CA GLN A 255 7.35 18.51 -3.39
C GLN A 255 7.84 18.28 -1.95
N HIS A 256 7.20 17.38 -1.22
CA HIS A 256 7.57 16.98 0.13
C HIS A 256 8.38 15.68 0.19
N ASN A 257 8.76 15.13 -0.98
CA ASN A 257 9.41 13.82 -1.12
C ASN A 257 8.54 12.70 -0.52
N ILE A 258 7.22 12.75 -0.80
CA ILE A 258 6.25 11.74 -0.43
C ILE A 258 5.81 11.03 -1.70
N GLU A 259 6.02 9.71 -1.77
CA GLU A 259 5.60 8.86 -2.88
C GLU A 259 4.08 8.74 -2.95
N PHE A 260 3.53 8.81 -4.14
CA PHE A 260 2.08 8.79 -4.37
C PHE A 260 1.67 7.54 -5.14
N HIS A 261 1.12 6.55 -4.43
CA HIS A 261 0.65 5.29 -4.99
C HIS A 261 -0.88 5.25 -5.08
N VAL A 262 -1.39 4.65 -6.16
CA VAL A 262 -2.85 4.51 -6.37
C VAL A 262 -3.24 3.05 -6.43
N TRP A 263 -4.33 2.68 -5.74
CA TRP A 263 -4.87 1.32 -5.65
C TRP A 263 -6.40 1.27 -5.85
N THR A 264 -7.00 0.15 -6.20
CA THR A 264 -6.43 -0.91 -7.02
C THR A 264 -6.81 -0.58 -8.45
N VAL A 265 -5.85 -0.42 -9.35
CA VAL A 265 -6.08 0.04 -10.72
C VAL A 265 -5.80 -1.12 -11.68
N ASN A 266 -6.86 -1.65 -12.32
CA ASN A 266 -6.78 -2.88 -13.12
C ASN A 266 -7.02 -2.66 -14.62
N GLU A 267 -7.70 -1.56 -14.97
CA GLU A 267 -8.02 -1.28 -16.36
C GLU A 267 -6.96 -0.40 -17.02
N THR A 268 -6.51 -0.79 -18.20
CA THR A 268 -5.44 -0.11 -18.96
C THR A 268 -5.70 1.39 -19.15
N GLY A 269 -6.98 1.78 -19.41
CA GLY A 269 -7.36 3.19 -19.56
C GLY A 269 -7.23 3.99 -18.25
N ASP A 270 -7.47 3.35 -17.10
CA ASP A 270 -7.31 3.96 -15.80
C ASP A 270 -5.81 4.04 -15.42
N MET A 271 -5.04 2.99 -15.72
CA MET A 271 -3.57 2.99 -15.56
C MET A 271 -2.95 4.14 -16.35
N GLN A 272 -3.28 4.28 -17.64
CA GLN A 272 -2.77 5.36 -18.48
C GLN A 272 -3.10 6.74 -17.89
N ARG A 273 -4.31 6.93 -17.39
CA ARG A 273 -4.72 8.18 -16.74
C ARG A 273 -3.90 8.49 -15.49
N MET A 274 -3.56 7.46 -14.67
CA MET A 274 -2.69 7.64 -13.50
C MET A 274 -1.27 8.01 -13.92
N LEU A 275 -0.73 7.35 -14.94
CA LEU A 275 0.58 7.67 -15.53
C LEU A 275 0.61 9.12 -16.06
N ASP A 276 -0.43 9.56 -16.79
CA ASP A 276 -0.55 10.93 -17.30
C ASP A 276 -0.60 11.98 -16.18
N TRP A 277 -1.07 11.62 -14.99
CA TRP A 277 -1.07 12.52 -13.84
C TRP A 277 0.23 12.51 -13.05
N GLY A 278 1.14 11.57 -13.36
CA GLY A 278 2.48 11.46 -12.80
C GLY A 278 2.49 10.84 -11.40
N VAL A 279 1.72 9.77 -11.17
CA VAL A 279 1.82 8.97 -9.93
C VAL A 279 3.18 8.28 -9.87
N ASP A 280 3.67 8.03 -8.67
CA ASP A 280 4.95 7.37 -8.44
C ASP A 280 4.84 5.85 -8.41
N GLY A 281 3.63 5.30 -8.17
CA GLY A 281 3.37 3.86 -8.20
C GLY A 281 1.90 3.50 -8.42
N ILE A 282 1.68 2.34 -9.02
CA ILE A 282 0.35 1.77 -9.23
C ILE A 282 0.30 0.38 -8.60
N ILE A 283 -0.63 0.19 -7.67
CA ILE A 283 -0.96 -1.09 -7.04
C ILE A 283 -2.08 -1.73 -7.87
N THR A 284 -1.80 -2.92 -8.42
CA THR A 284 -2.69 -3.56 -9.41
C THR A 284 -2.73 -5.09 -9.27
N ASP A 285 -3.90 -5.67 -9.56
CA ASP A 285 -4.09 -7.12 -9.74
C ASP A 285 -3.58 -7.60 -11.10
N ARG A 286 -3.31 -6.65 -12.02
CA ARG A 286 -2.91 -6.91 -13.41
C ARG A 286 -1.58 -6.24 -13.73
N PRO A 287 -0.48 -6.65 -13.05
CA PRO A 287 0.84 -6.09 -13.31
C PRO A 287 1.31 -6.31 -14.75
N ASP A 288 0.86 -7.37 -15.41
CA ASP A 288 1.08 -7.63 -16.84
C ASP A 288 0.65 -6.47 -17.74
N ARG A 289 -0.54 -5.90 -17.51
CA ARG A 289 -1.07 -4.77 -18.27
C ARG A 289 -0.27 -3.49 -18.03
N LEU A 290 0.13 -3.26 -16.79
CA LEU A 290 0.90 -2.06 -16.45
C LEU A 290 2.32 -2.12 -17.02
N LEU A 291 2.99 -3.27 -16.95
CA LEU A 291 4.29 -3.50 -17.57
C LEU A 291 4.25 -3.29 -19.08
N GLU A 292 3.23 -3.82 -19.77
CA GLU A 292 3.02 -3.60 -21.21
C GLU A 292 2.88 -2.11 -21.55
N LEU A 293 2.10 -1.33 -20.75
CA LEU A 293 1.98 0.13 -20.93
C LEU A 293 3.30 0.87 -20.75
N LEU A 294 4.15 0.40 -19.85
CA LEU A 294 5.47 0.98 -19.58
C LEU A 294 6.55 0.50 -20.59
N GLY A 295 6.21 -0.45 -21.46
CA GLY A 295 7.16 -1.04 -22.44
C GLY A 295 8.20 -1.95 -21.78
N ARG A 296 7.84 -2.58 -20.68
CA ARG A 296 8.67 -3.48 -19.87
C ARG A 296 8.26 -4.92 -20.03
#